data_a174b38d1ece72692ac208fef0d25d2a
#
_entry.id   a174b38d1ece72692ac208fef0d25d2a
#
_cell.length_a   1.000
_cell.length_b   1.000
_cell.length_c   1.000
_cell.angle_alpha   90.00
_cell.angle_beta   90.00
_cell.angle_gamma   90.00
#
_symmetry.space_group_name_H-M   'P 1'
#
loop_
_entity.id
_entity.type
_entity.pdbx_description
1 polymer ?
#
loop_
_entity_poly.entity_id
_entity_poly.type
_entity_poly.pdbx_seq_one_letter_code
_entity_poly.pdbx_strand_id
1 'polypeptide(L)'
;SLDPRIGDHYNNPSFGYGGYCLPKDTKQLLANYQDVPQNLIHAIVDSNTTRKDFIAASIVKRLEQNTIVPSPASGRGLGRGKSDPKIVGIHRLVMKSGSDNFRSSSIQGIMKRIKAKGIEVIVYEPALMEKEFFHSRVVNDLAQFKKESDVIVANRITDDIRDVADKIYSRDLFGKD
;
A
#
# COMPACT_ATOMS: atom_id res chain seq x y z
N SER A 1 4.47 -2.06 -24.05
CA SER A 1 3.17 -2.31 -24.70
C SER A 1 3.20 -2.32 -26.23
N LEU A 2 4.26 -1.77 -26.86
CA LEU A 2 4.35 -1.72 -28.33
C LEU A 2 4.70 -3.08 -28.94
N ASP A 3 5.31 -3.97 -28.19
CA ASP A 3 5.59 -5.33 -28.65
C ASP A 3 4.39 -6.23 -28.35
N PRO A 4 3.73 -6.83 -29.38
CA PRO A 4 2.54 -7.65 -29.19
C PRO A 4 2.77 -8.93 -28.37
N ARG A 5 4.01 -9.36 -28.21
CA ARG A 5 4.36 -10.51 -27.36
C ARG A 5 4.35 -10.15 -25.87
N ILE A 6 4.54 -8.88 -25.54
CA ILE A 6 4.50 -8.36 -24.17
C ILE A 6 3.12 -7.84 -23.84
N GLY A 7 2.49 -7.08 -24.76
CA GLY A 7 1.20 -6.46 -24.55
C GLY A 7 1.18 -5.40 -23.44
N ASP A 8 0.00 -5.12 -22.93
CA ASP A 8 -0.23 -4.09 -21.89
C ASP A 8 -0.70 -4.67 -20.53
N HIS A 9 -0.64 -5.99 -20.36
CA HIS A 9 -1.24 -6.69 -19.24
C HIS A 9 -0.63 -6.36 -17.87
N TYR A 10 0.65 -5.98 -17.83
CA TYR A 10 1.38 -5.78 -16.57
C TYR A 10 1.97 -4.38 -16.40
N ASN A 11 1.42 -3.40 -17.12
CA ASN A 11 1.95 -2.04 -17.13
C ASN A 11 1.45 -1.17 -15.98
N ASN A 12 0.44 -1.62 -15.23
CA ASN A 12 -0.10 -0.85 -14.12
C ASN A 12 0.84 -0.92 -12.91
N PRO A 13 1.40 0.21 -12.44
CA PRO A 13 2.30 0.23 -11.32
C PRO A 13 1.67 -0.30 -10.03
N SER A 14 2.51 -0.84 -9.15
CA SER A 14 2.15 -1.27 -7.81
C SER A 14 3.17 -0.79 -6.78
N PHE A 15 2.93 -1.12 -5.51
CA PHE A 15 3.82 -0.73 -4.41
C PHE A 15 5.12 -1.52 -4.33
N GLY A 16 5.26 -2.55 -5.12
CA GLY A 16 6.40 -3.45 -5.18
C GLY A 16 5.94 -4.87 -5.51
N TYR A 17 6.85 -5.73 -5.90
CA TYR A 17 6.48 -7.13 -6.08
C TYR A 17 6.32 -7.83 -4.73
N GLY A 18 5.29 -8.66 -4.65
CA GLY A 18 4.90 -9.44 -3.48
C GLY A 18 4.37 -10.80 -3.89
N GLY A 19 3.57 -11.42 -3.01
CA GLY A 19 3.07 -12.77 -3.19
C GLY A 19 4.09 -13.83 -2.75
N TYR A 20 3.76 -15.09 -2.98
CA TYR A 20 4.58 -16.20 -2.52
C TYR A 20 5.78 -16.45 -3.43
N CYS A 21 5.57 -16.51 -4.76
CA CYS A 21 6.60 -16.95 -5.71
C CYS A 21 7.69 -15.89 -5.93
N LEU A 22 7.33 -14.67 -6.38
CA LEU A 22 8.32 -13.68 -6.80
C LEU A 22 9.38 -13.35 -5.72
N PRO A 23 9.01 -13.05 -4.45
CA PRO A 23 10.02 -12.78 -3.43
C PRO A 23 10.87 -13.99 -3.06
N LYS A 24 10.31 -15.20 -3.10
CA LYS A 24 11.02 -16.44 -2.82
C LYS A 24 12.00 -16.76 -3.95
N ASP A 25 11.52 -16.77 -5.18
CA ASP A 25 12.29 -17.23 -6.33
C ASP A 25 13.41 -16.25 -6.71
N THR A 26 13.18 -14.95 -6.57
CA THR A 26 14.24 -13.94 -6.78
C THR A 26 15.35 -14.06 -5.74
N LYS A 27 15.01 -14.33 -4.47
CA LYS A 27 16.02 -14.57 -3.42
C LYS A 27 16.74 -15.89 -3.62
N GLN A 28 16.04 -16.95 -4.03
CA GLN A 28 16.66 -18.23 -4.35
C GLN A 28 17.62 -18.12 -5.53
N LEU A 29 17.20 -17.39 -6.56
CA LEU A 29 18.08 -17.12 -7.71
C LEU A 29 19.32 -16.33 -7.28
N LEU A 30 19.17 -15.31 -6.45
CA LEU A 30 20.31 -14.56 -5.91
C LEU A 30 21.27 -15.47 -5.13
N ALA A 31 20.74 -16.36 -4.30
CA ALA A 31 21.55 -17.31 -3.53
C ALA A 31 22.34 -18.27 -4.45
N ASN A 32 21.73 -18.71 -5.57
CA ASN A 32 22.41 -19.58 -6.55
C ASN A 32 23.57 -18.87 -7.27
N TYR A 33 23.59 -17.53 -7.27
CA TYR A 33 24.67 -16.72 -7.85
C TYR A 33 25.77 -16.37 -6.83
N GLN A 34 25.80 -16.98 -5.65
CA GLN A 34 26.74 -16.61 -4.58
C GLN A 34 28.20 -16.58 -5.05
N ASP A 35 28.61 -17.57 -5.87
CA ASP A 35 29.97 -17.71 -6.39
C ASP A 35 30.13 -17.23 -7.84
N VAL A 36 29.10 -16.62 -8.42
CA VAL A 36 29.08 -16.12 -9.79
C VAL A 36 29.00 -14.60 -9.79
N PRO A 37 29.95 -13.87 -10.37
CA PRO A 37 29.89 -12.42 -10.47
C PRO A 37 28.64 -11.97 -11.21
N GLN A 38 27.81 -11.18 -10.56
CA GLN A 38 26.56 -10.61 -11.13
C GLN A 38 26.11 -9.40 -10.32
N ASN A 39 25.40 -8.48 -10.96
CA ASN A 39 24.83 -7.30 -10.33
C ASN A 39 23.31 -7.24 -10.49
N LEU A 40 22.77 -7.74 -11.60
CA LEU A 40 21.36 -7.56 -11.97
C LEU A 40 20.40 -8.20 -10.96
N ILE A 41 20.63 -9.46 -10.59
CA ILE A 41 19.73 -10.19 -9.68
C ILE A 41 19.77 -9.56 -8.27
N HIS A 42 20.95 -9.14 -7.82
CA HIS A 42 21.11 -8.41 -6.58
C HIS A 42 20.32 -7.09 -6.60
N ALA A 43 20.46 -6.30 -7.66
CA ALA A 43 19.74 -5.06 -7.85
C ALA A 43 18.20 -5.25 -7.89
N ILE A 44 17.69 -6.34 -8.48
CA ILE A 44 16.26 -6.67 -8.49
C ILE A 44 15.75 -6.90 -7.06
N VAL A 45 16.46 -7.67 -6.25
CA VAL A 45 16.06 -7.93 -4.86
C VAL A 45 16.10 -6.64 -4.02
N ASP A 46 17.15 -5.86 -4.15
CA ASP A 46 17.32 -4.61 -3.40
C ASP A 46 16.33 -3.53 -3.81
N SER A 47 16.04 -3.42 -5.10
CA SER A 47 15.09 -2.43 -5.63
C SER A 47 13.69 -2.57 -5.04
N ASN A 48 13.26 -3.79 -4.69
CA ASN A 48 11.98 -4.00 -4.03
C ASN A 48 11.96 -3.42 -2.59
N THR A 49 13.08 -3.46 -1.91
CA THR A 49 13.25 -2.82 -0.59
C THR A 49 13.23 -1.31 -0.73
N THR A 50 14.07 -0.76 -1.61
CA THR A 50 14.14 0.68 -1.93
C THR A 50 12.78 1.25 -2.31
N ARG A 51 12.01 0.51 -3.13
CA ARG A 51 10.66 0.94 -3.52
C ARG A 51 9.71 1.02 -2.33
N LYS A 52 9.72 0.04 -1.42
CA LYS A 52 8.88 0.08 -0.20
C LYS A 52 9.27 1.23 0.72
N ASP A 53 10.56 1.54 0.84
CA ASP A 53 11.04 2.70 1.59
C ASP A 53 10.54 4.01 0.98
N PHE A 54 10.66 4.16 -0.34
CA PHE A 54 10.16 5.32 -1.07
C PHE A 54 8.64 5.50 -0.93
N ILE A 55 7.86 4.43 -1.07
CA ILE A 55 6.41 4.48 -0.93
C ILE A 55 6.01 4.88 0.49
N ALA A 56 6.61 4.28 1.51
CA ALA A 56 6.32 4.63 2.90
C ALA A 56 6.67 6.10 3.20
N ALA A 57 7.82 6.59 2.72
CA ALA A 57 8.21 7.99 2.87
C ALA A 57 7.23 8.94 2.16
N SER A 58 6.76 8.58 0.96
CA SER A 58 5.78 9.36 0.20
C SER A 58 4.42 9.43 0.91
N ILE A 59 3.97 8.33 1.53
CA ILE A 59 2.73 8.30 2.32
C ILE A 59 2.85 9.22 3.54
N VAL A 60 3.96 9.13 4.27
CA VAL A 60 4.21 10.00 5.44
C VAL A 60 4.24 11.47 5.05
N LYS A 61 4.93 11.81 3.97
CA LYS A 61 4.95 13.18 3.44
C LYS A 61 3.55 13.68 3.10
N ARG A 62 2.71 12.86 2.46
CA ARG A 62 1.32 13.22 2.16
C ARG A 62 0.50 13.43 3.43
N LEU A 63 0.68 12.58 4.43
CA LEU A 63 0.02 12.70 5.73
C LEU A 63 0.38 14.03 6.43
N GLU A 64 1.61 14.48 6.31
CA GLU A 64 2.07 15.77 6.82
C GLU A 64 1.44 16.94 6.06
N GLN A 65 1.37 16.86 4.74
CA GLN A 65 0.78 17.90 3.88
C GLN A 65 -0.70 18.09 4.10
N ASN A 66 -1.48 17.01 4.26
CA ASN A 66 -2.91 17.07 4.54
C ASN A 66 -3.23 17.75 5.89
N THR A 67 -2.24 17.88 6.78
CA THR A 67 -2.40 18.57 8.07
C THR A 67 -2.26 20.10 7.94
N ILE A 68 -1.65 20.59 6.85
CA ILE A 68 -1.31 22.01 6.67
C ILE A 68 -2.44 22.78 5.94
N VAL A 69 -3.27 22.08 5.15
CA VAL A 69 -4.36 22.70 4.38
C VAL A 69 -5.72 22.26 4.93
N PRO A 70 -6.47 23.12 5.64
CA PRO A 70 -7.88 22.86 5.89
C PRO A 70 -8.61 22.90 4.55
N SER A 71 -9.20 21.78 4.12
CA SER A 71 -10.01 21.76 2.90
C SER A 71 -11.25 22.66 3.09
N PRO A 72 -11.47 23.66 2.24
CA PRO A 72 -12.64 24.54 2.36
C PRO A 72 -13.95 23.88 1.88
N ALA A 73 -13.94 22.64 1.42
CA ALA A 73 -15.04 22.02 0.68
C ALA A 73 -15.87 20.98 1.43
N SER A 74 -15.60 20.64 2.69
CA SER A 74 -16.46 19.72 3.45
C SER A 74 -17.08 20.41 4.67
N GLY A 75 -18.16 21.09 4.42
CA GLY A 75 -19.09 21.49 5.49
C GLY A 75 -19.62 20.23 6.19
N ARG A 76 -19.41 20.16 7.51
CA ARG A 76 -19.87 19.20 8.51
C ARG A 76 -18.92 18.01 8.81
N GLY A 77 -18.15 18.22 9.81
CA GLY A 77 -17.47 17.24 10.61
C GLY A 77 -16.44 17.95 11.47
N LEU A 78 -16.56 17.85 12.77
CA LEU A 78 -15.53 18.29 13.72
C LEU A 78 -14.20 17.69 13.24
N GLY A 79 -13.38 18.51 12.59
CA GLY A 79 -12.04 18.12 12.18
C GLY A 79 -11.28 17.66 13.42
N ARG A 80 -10.61 16.51 13.33
CA ARG A 80 -9.67 16.06 14.35
C ARG A 80 -8.72 17.21 14.67
N GLY A 81 -8.54 17.51 15.96
CA GLY A 81 -7.64 18.55 16.41
C GLY A 81 -6.20 18.28 15.99
N LYS A 82 -5.37 19.31 15.85
CA LYS A 82 -3.94 19.20 15.49
C LYS A 82 -3.13 18.25 16.40
N SER A 83 -3.67 17.85 17.55
CA SER A 83 -3.07 16.99 18.56
C SER A 83 -3.46 15.51 18.45
N ASP A 84 -4.43 15.15 17.61
CA ASP A 84 -4.89 13.78 17.50
C ASP A 84 -3.87 12.92 16.72
N PRO A 85 -3.66 11.65 17.13
CA PRO A 85 -2.75 10.76 16.43
C PRO A 85 -3.20 10.57 14.97
N LYS A 86 -2.27 10.69 14.05
CA LYS A 86 -2.51 10.49 12.61
C LYS A 86 -2.71 9.01 12.30
N ILE A 87 -3.67 8.71 11.44
CA ILE A 87 -4.03 7.35 11.06
C ILE A 87 -3.87 7.14 9.56
N VAL A 88 -3.14 6.10 9.19
CA VAL A 88 -3.05 5.60 7.82
C VAL A 88 -3.95 4.38 7.68
N GLY A 89 -4.95 4.47 6.83
CA GLY A 89 -5.81 3.34 6.46
C GLY A 89 -5.22 2.54 5.30
N ILE A 90 -5.17 1.23 5.43
CA ILE A 90 -4.83 0.33 4.33
C ILE A 90 -6.12 -0.25 3.77
N HIS A 91 -6.45 0.11 2.54
CA HIS A 91 -7.61 -0.40 1.83
C HIS A 91 -7.22 -1.62 1.01
N ARG A 92 -7.65 -2.79 1.49
CA ARG A 92 -7.33 -4.13 1.00
C ARG A 92 -5.85 -4.49 1.08
N LEU A 93 -5.60 -5.70 1.50
CA LEU A 93 -4.24 -6.25 1.67
C LEU A 93 -3.73 -6.95 0.41
N VAL A 94 -4.65 -7.31 -0.49
CA VAL A 94 -4.33 -8.03 -1.73
C VAL A 94 -3.90 -7.09 -2.84
N MET A 95 -3.01 -7.59 -3.71
CA MET A 95 -2.52 -6.86 -4.87
C MET A 95 -3.35 -7.14 -6.13
N LYS A 96 -4.07 -8.26 -6.16
CA LYS A 96 -4.94 -8.67 -7.28
C LYS A 96 -6.36 -8.85 -6.78
N SER A 97 -7.31 -8.41 -7.57
CA SER A 97 -8.73 -8.64 -7.31
C SER A 97 -9.02 -10.15 -7.21
N GLY A 98 -9.80 -10.55 -6.20
CA GLY A 98 -10.18 -11.95 -5.99
C GLY A 98 -9.09 -12.87 -5.42
N SER A 99 -7.93 -12.33 -5.02
CA SER A 99 -6.89 -13.10 -4.32
C SER A 99 -7.10 -12.99 -2.80
N ASP A 100 -6.92 -14.10 -2.09
CA ASP A 100 -6.90 -14.18 -0.62
C ASP A 100 -5.48 -14.25 -0.05
N ASN A 101 -4.45 -14.20 -0.91
CA ASN A 101 -3.05 -14.31 -0.48
C ASN A 101 -2.46 -12.98 -0.02
N PHE A 102 -3.03 -12.44 1.06
CA PHE A 102 -2.59 -11.16 1.65
C PHE A 102 -1.36 -11.30 2.56
N ARG A 103 -1.01 -12.53 3.00
CA ARG A 103 0.10 -12.75 3.97
C ARG A 103 1.49 -12.44 3.44
N SER A 104 1.68 -12.42 2.13
CA SER A 104 2.97 -12.14 1.47
C SER A 104 2.93 -10.86 0.63
N SER A 105 1.94 -10.01 0.82
CA SER A 105 1.79 -8.75 0.09
C SER A 105 2.90 -7.74 0.42
N SER A 106 3.35 -6.97 -0.58
CA SER A 106 4.30 -5.87 -0.40
C SER A 106 3.80 -4.80 0.56
N ILE A 107 2.46 -4.69 0.74
CA ILE A 107 1.83 -3.73 1.64
C ILE A 107 2.25 -3.92 3.09
N GLN A 108 2.51 -5.15 3.54
CA GLN A 108 2.97 -5.43 4.90
C GLN A 108 4.31 -4.77 5.21
N GLY A 109 5.22 -4.80 4.22
CA GLY A 109 6.50 -4.12 4.35
C GLY A 109 6.37 -2.60 4.47
N ILE A 110 5.36 -2.03 3.81
CA ILE A 110 5.02 -0.59 3.90
C ILE A 110 4.38 -0.29 5.27
N MET A 111 3.41 -1.10 5.72
CA MET A 111 2.80 -0.99 7.05
C MET A 111 3.86 -0.97 8.16
N LYS A 112 4.82 -1.91 8.11
CA LYS A 112 5.92 -1.97 9.09
C LYS A 112 6.72 -0.66 9.14
N ARG A 113 7.01 -0.05 7.99
CA ARG A 113 7.77 1.20 7.89
C ARG A 113 7.01 2.41 8.42
N ILE A 114 5.72 2.47 8.16
CA ILE A 114 4.83 3.53 8.66
C ILE A 114 4.71 3.43 10.18
N LYS A 115 4.46 2.22 10.71
CA LYS A 115 4.39 1.99 12.16
C LYS A 115 5.69 2.27 12.88
N ALA A 116 6.84 1.99 12.26
CA ALA A 116 8.15 2.33 12.83
C ALA A 116 8.38 3.84 13.04
N LYS A 117 7.55 4.68 12.40
CA LYS A 117 7.52 6.15 12.60
C LYS A 117 6.50 6.60 13.66
N GLY A 118 5.91 5.68 14.42
CA GLY A 118 4.90 5.97 15.45
C GLY A 118 3.51 6.34 14.90
N ILE A 119 3.24 6.06 13.61
CA ILE A 119 1.95 6.35 12.98
C ILE A 119 1.04 5.14 13.13
N GLU A 120 -0.18 5.35 13.58
CA GLU A 120 -1.20 4.30 13.66
C GLU A 120 -1.59 3.83 12.26
N VAL A 121 -1.71 2.51 12.10
CA VAL A 121 -2.19 1.89 10.85
C VAL A 121 -3.43 1.07 11.14
N ILE A 122 -4.51 1.33 10.41
CA ILE A 122 -5.73 0.54 10.42
C ILE A 122 -5.91 -0.17 9.08
N VAL A 123 -6.65 -1.26 9.06
CA VAL A 123 -6.84 -2.10 7.87
C VAL A 123 -8.32 -2.28 7.59
N TYR A 124 -8.71 -2.11 6.34
CA TYR A 124 -9.99 -2.56 5.81
C TYR A 124 -9.75 -3.68 4.80
N GLU A 125 -10.18 -4.90 5.14
CA GLU A 125 -10.09 -6.07 4.26
C GLU A 125 -11.34 -6.94 4.45
N PRO A 126 -12.28 -6.91 3.50
CA PRO A 126 -13.55 -7.63 3.64
C PRO A 126 -13.41 -9.15 3.82
N ALA A 127 -12.31 -9.72 3.31
CA ALA A 127 -12.03 -11.16 3.44
C ALA A 127 -11.42 -11.55 4.80
N LEU A 128 -11.11 -10.56 5.66
CA LEU A 128 -10.43 -10.79 6.92
C LEU A 128 -11.44 -10.75 8.08
N MET A 129 -11.59 -11.87 8.76
CA MET A 129 -12.52 -12.01 9.90
C MET A 129 -11.85 -11.65 11.25
N GLU A 130 -10.54 -11.58 11.28
CA GLU A 130 -9.76 -11.26 12.47
C GLU A 130 -9.91 -9.78 12.80
N LYS A 131 -9.90 -9.46 14.11
CA LYS A 131 -9.97 -8.07 14.60
C LYS A 131 -8.65 -7.32 14.45
N GLU A 132 -7.58 -8.03 14.21
CA GLU A 132 -6.23 -7.48 14.13
C GLU A 132 -5.41 -8.18 13.04
N PHE A 133 -4.61 -7.41 12.32
CA PHE A 133 -3.69 -7.91 11.31
C PHE A 133 -2.34 -7.20 11.43
N PHE A 134 -1.26 -7.96 11.66
CA PHE A 134 0.08 -7.40 11.85
C PHE A 134 0.12 -6.27 12.90
N HIS A 135 -0.52 -6.47 14.05
CA HIS A 135 -0.67 -5.46 15.10
C HIS A 135 -1.29 -4.16 14.60
N SER A 136 -2.22 -4.25 13.68
CA SER A 136 -3.02 -3.15 13.16
C SER A 136 -4.49 -3.53 13.28
N ARG A 137 -5.29 -2.65 13.83
CA ARG A 137 -6.73 -2.85 14.02
C ARG A 137 -7.42 -3.02 12.66
N VAL A 138 -8.26 -4.04 12.54
CA VAL A 138 -9.12 -4.25 11.38
C VAL A 138 -10.45 -3.54 11.61
N VAL A 139 -10.86 -2.73 10.65
CA VAL A 139 -12.13 -1.99 10.65
C VAL A 139 -13.00 -2.54 9.54
N ASN A 140 -14.04 -3.29 9.89
CA ASN A 140 -14.90 -3.97 8.90
C ASN A 140 -15.96 -3.04 8.30
N ASP A 141 -16.26 -1.91 8.94
CA ASP A 141 -17.15 -0.88 8.41
C ASP A 141 -16.35 0.09 7.53
N LEU A 142 -16.68 0.12 6.24
CA LEU A 142 -15.99 0.97 5.28
C LEU A 142 -16.20 2.46 5.55
N ALA A 143 -17.38 2.87 6.02
CA ALA A 143 -17.67 4.27 6.32
C ALA A 143 -16.85 4.74 7.53
N GLN A 144 -16.77 3.90 8.57
CA GLN A 144 -15.90 4.13 9.71
C GLN A 144 -14.43 4.19 9.31
N PHE A 145 -13.96 3.24 8.50
CA PHE A 145 -12.59 3.22 7.98
C PHE A 145 -12.21 4.50 7.25
N LYS A 146 -13.07 4.96 6.31
CA LYS A 146 -12.88 6.22 5.57
C LYS A 146 -12.84 7.45 6.50
N LYS A 147 -13.70 7.47 7.52
CA LYS A 147 -13.79 8.56 8.48
C LYS A 147 -12.54 8.64 9.36
N GLU A 148 -12.05 7.50 9.83
CA GLU A 148 -10.90 7.43 10.73
C GLU A 148 -9.57 7.66 10.02
N SER A 149 -9.48 7.33 8.74
CA SER A 149 -8.24 7.46 7.97
C SER A 149 -7.96 8.90 7.55
N ASP A 150 -6.75 9.39 7.83
CA ASP A 150 -6.24 10.67 7.31
C ASP A 150 -5.65 10.51 5.90
N VAL A 151 -5.02 9.37 5.64
CA VAL A 151 -4.57 8.92 4.30
C VAL A 151 -4.99 7.48 4.12
N ILE A 152 -5.58 7.17 2.96
CA ILE A 152 -5.96 5.81 2.57
C ILE A 152 -4.97 5.30 1.52
N VAL A 153 -4.29 4.22 1.83
CA VAL A 153 -3.34 3.56 0.92
C VAL A 153 -4.07 2.43 0.21
N ALA A 154 -4.20 2.53 -1.10
CA ALA A 154 -4.86 1.53 -1.94
C ALA A 154 -3.96 1.14 -3.11
N ASN A 155 -3.71 -0.15 -3.30
CA ASN A 155 -2.94 -0.62 -4.46
C ASN A 155 -3.73 -0.45 -5.76
N ARG A 156 -5.06 -0.64 -5.68
CA ARG A 156 -6.02 -0.36 -6.77
C ARG A 156 -7.15 0.52 -6.24
N ILE A 157 -7.57 1.46 -7.07
CA ILE A 157 -8.67 2.37 -6.74
C ILE A 157 -9.96 1.71 -7.17
N THR A 158 -10.75 1.27 -6.20
CA THR A 158 -12.06 0.65 -6.42
C THR A 158 -13.18 1.69 -6.24
N ASP A 159 -14.36 1.42 -6.79
CA ASP A 159 -15.47 2.36 -6.78
C ASP A 159 -15.91 2.73 -5.36
N ASP A 160 -15.78 1.82 -4.43
CA ASP A 160 -16.18 1.97 -3.03
C ASP A 160 -15.35 3.00 -2.24
N ILE A 161 -14.20 3.47 -2.76
CA ILE A 161 -13.37 4.52 -2.12
C ILE A 161 -13.22 5.79 -2.95
N ARG A 162 -13.84 5.89 -4.14
CA ARG A 162 -13.71 7.07 -5.01
C ARG A 162 -14.27 8.34 -4.41
N ASP A 163 -15.23 8.24 -3.52
CA ASP A 163 -15.84 9.37 -2.78
C ASP A 163 -14.86 10.08 -1.83
N VAL A 164 -13.73 9.47 -1.51
CA VAL A 164 -12.66 10.02 -0.66
C VAL A 164 -11.32 10.10 -1.41
N ALA A 165 -11.36 10.39 -2.71
CA ALA A 165 -10.19 10.42 -3.60
C ALA A 165 -9.08 11.37 -3.11
N ASP A 166 -9.44 12.45 -2.42
CA ASP A 166 -8.53 13.42 -1.81
C ASP A 166 -7.63 12.80 -0.74
N LYS A 167 -8.10 11.74 -0.06
CA LYS A 167 -7.34 10.98 0.95
C LYS A 167 -6.52 9.85 0.35
N ILE A 168 -6.78 9.42 -0.90
CA ILE A 168 -6.18 8.21 -1.46
C ILE A 168 -4.73 8.44 -1.88
N TYR A 169 -3.85 7.57 -1.43
CA TYR A 169 -2.52 7.37 -1.96
C TYR A 169 -2.48 6.05 -2.75
N SER A 170 -2.26 6.15 -4.05
CA SER A 170 -2.14 5.00 -4.95
C SER A 170 -1.05 5.20 -5.99
N ARG A 171 -0.66 4.13 -6.64
CA ARG A 171 0.17 4.11 -7.86
C ARG A 171 -0.59 3.56 -9.04
N ASP A 172 -1.88 3.32 -8.87
CA ASP A 172 -2.78 2.87 -9.92
C ASP A 172 -2.96 3.98 -10.97
N LEU A 173 -2.57 3.71 -12.22
CA LEU A 173 -2.67 4.64 -13.33
C LEU A 173 -3.84 4.32 -14.26
N PHE A 174 -4.31 3.07 -14.27
CA PHE A 174 -5.24 2.59 -15.28
C PHE A 174 -6.54 2.06 -14.69
N GLY A 175 -6.67 1.92 -13.37
CA GLY A 175 -7.85 1.40 -12.70
C GLY A 175 -8.15 -0.08 -13.00
N LYS A 176 -7.15 -0.82 -13.45
CA LYS A 176 -7.26 -2.25 -13.80
C LYS A 176 -5.99 -3.01 -13.40
N ASP A 177 -6.13 -4.34 -13.21
CA ASP A 177 -5.00 -5.27 -13.00
C ASP A 177 -4.25 -5.58 -14.28
#